data_05334f14f8fa544f1a0eca7cb2e7c83b
#
_entry.id   05334f14f8fa544f1a0eca7cb2e7c83b
#
_cell.length_a   1.000
_cell.length_b   1.000
_cell.length_c   1.000
_cell.angle_alpha   90.00
_cell.angle_beta   90.00
_cell.angle_gamma   90.00
#
_symmetry.space_group_name_H-M   'P 1'
#
loop_
_entity.id
_entity.type
_entity.pdbx_description
1 polymer ?
#
loop_
_entity_poly.entity_id
_entity_poly.type
_entity_poly.pdbx_seq_one_letter_code
_entity_poly.pdbx_strand_id
1 'polypeptide(L)'
;MNTKMNRLPVPTWNHLGVNFAPAAAALPQVPADGWGTANATAAVPAGIRTNGPASEIFDTFAESGMGVAADAFLAANANVKGHIAVGEGAAIETPAVLEVKLDEAHPYALSYLTIDAAKNSALTVVQVLRGDAENGVAASLVRINAAEGAHVKLVQVQLLGSNARRWGAVAIQQAEGSHVEQVRIELGGKVSACGTRTLQDHNKSEYDLDAVYFGRDNDVLDYNDVSVQIGRDTLCEMHTAGVLTGNADKILRGTVDFRRGAKRGVGHESEDVLLFSPTARNRTAPLILCGEEEVEGQHAASVGRLDESKLYYLRSRGLSESQARRLMVDARFAPAIEKIPLEELRTEVRETVARRLDDEQLDG
;
A
#
# COMPACT_ATOMS: atom_id res chain seq x y z
N MET A 1 -6.82 23.80 3.94
CA MET A 1 -5.82 23.44 4.96
C MET A 1 -4.63 22.77 4.29
N ASN A 2 -3.44 23.33 4.44
CA ASN A 2 -2.24 22.70 3.86
C ASN A 2 -1.77 21.58 4.81
N THR A 3 -2.46 20.46 4.77
CA THR A 3 -2.20 19.32 5.66
C THR A 3 -1.01 18.54 5.12
N LYS A 4 0.10 18.55 5.84
CA LYS A 4 1.31 17.81 5.49
C LYS A 4 1.05 16.33 5.76
N MET A 5 0.79 15.56 4.72
CA MET A 5 0.62 14.08 4.78
C MET A 5 1.94 13.37 4.56
N ASN A 6 1.96 12.05 4.84
CA ASN A 6 3.11 11.19 4.61
C ASN A 6 4.40 11.78 5.19
N ARG A 7 4.31 12.28 6.42
CA ARG A 7 5.40 13.00 7.05
C ARG A 7 6.43 12.04 7.62
N LEU A 8 7.70 12.29 7.32
CA LEU A 8 8.80 11.63 8.03
C LEU A 8 8.74 11.95 9.53
N PRO A 9 8.91 10.96 10.41
CA PRO A 9 8.95 11.19 11.86
C PRO A 9 10.13 12.09 12.28
N VAL A 10 11.25 11.98 11.59
CA VAL A 10 12.42 12.84 11.76
C VAL A 10 12.70 13.53 10.41
N PRO A 11 12.54 14.86 10.34
CA PRO A 11 12.74 15.55 9.07
C PRO A 11 14.22 15.57 8.66
N THR A 12 14.44 15.43 7.35
CA THR A 12 15.74 15.59 6.70
C THR A 12 15.88 17.00 6.11
N TRP A 13 16.89 17.20 5.26
CA TRP A 13 17.12 18.46 4.56
C TRP A 13 15.94 18.84 3.66
N ASN A 14 15.37 20.03 3.86
CA ASN A 14 14.18 20.47 3.13
C ASN A 14 14.33 20.47 1.60
N HIS A 15 15.53 20.73 1.08
CA HIS A 15 15.78 20.78 -0.36
C HIS A 15 15.63 19.42 -1.05
N LEU A 16 15.69 18.31 -0.31
CA LEU A 16 15.44 16.97 -0.86
C LEU A 16 13.98 16.75 -1.21
N GLY A 17 13.06 17.53 -0.60
CA GLY A 17 11.63 17.46 -0.87
C GLY A 17 10.99 16.12 -0.47
N VAL A 18 11.51 15.44 0.58
CA VAL A 18 11.03 14.11 1.00
C VAL A 18 10.32 14.13 2.37
N ASN A 19 10.34 15.26 3.08
CA ASN A 19 9.84 15.34 4.46
C ASN A 19 8.32 15.16 4.60
N PHE A 20 7.56 15.39 3.54
CA PHE A 20 6.10 15.21 3.47
C PHE A 20 5.66 15.13 2.00
N ALA A 21 4.41 14.73 1.77
CA ALA A 21 3.84 14.62 0.44
C ALA A 21 3.88 15.95 -0.34
N PRO A 22 4.17 15.92 -1.65
CA PRO A 22 4.17 17.12 -2.48
C PRO A 22 2.75 17.71 -2.60
N ALA A 23 2.65 18.99 -2.98
CA ALA A 23 1.37 19.68 -3.14
C ALA A 23 0.44 18.98 -4.14
N ALA A 24 0.99 18.31 -5.17
CA ALA A 24 0.23 17.54 -6.14
C ALA A 24 -0.52 16.35 -5.51
N ALA A 25 0.00 15.81 -4.41
CA ALA A 25 -0.61 14.71 -3.65
C ALA A 25 -1.49 15.20 -2.48
N ALA A 26 -1.77 16.51 -2.36
CA ALA A 26 -2.64 17.04 -1.32
C ALA A 26 -4.03 16.38 -1.35
N LEU A 27 -4.67 16.22 -0.18
CA LEU A 27 -6.02 15.67 -0.08
C LEU A 27 -6.99 16.43 -0.99
N PRO A 28 -7.96 15.73 -1.60
CA PRO A 28 -8.93 16.36 -2.50
C PRO A 28 -9.82 17.32 -1.72
N GLN A 29 -10.32 18.32 -2.42
CA GLN A 29 -11.34 19.20 -1.86
C GLN A 29 -12.71 18.51 -1.93
N VAL A 30 -13.53 18.71 -0.92
CA VAL A 30 -14.92 18.22 -0.93
C VAL A 30 -15.66 18.96 -2.05
N PRO A 31 -16.30 18.23 -3.00
CA PRO A 31 -17.12 18.86 -4.03
C PRO A 31 -18.27 19.68 -3.43
N ALA A 32 -18.73 20.71 -4.15
CA ALA A 32 -19.81 21.57 -3.66
C ALA A 32 -21.09 20.79 -3.35
N ASP A 33 -21.37 19.76 -4.14
CA ASP A 33 -22.55 18.87 -4.00
C ASP A 33 -22.25 17.61 -3.15
N GLY A 34 -21.11 17.58 -2.46
CA GLY A 34 -20.62 16.42 -1.69
C GLY A 34 -20.04 15.33 -2.59
N TRP A 35 -19.77 14.15 -1.99
CA TRP A 35 -19.12 13.03 -2.68
C TRP A 35 -20.09 12.15 -3.48
N GLY A 36 -21.41 12.36 -3.35
CA GLY A 36 -22.42 11.52 -4.00
C GLY A 36 -22.39 10.05 -3.55
N THR A 37 -23.04 9.20 -4.32
CA THR A 37 -23.04 7.76 -4.14
C THR A 37 -21.85 7.13 -4.85
N ALA A 38 -21.24 6.11 -4.23
CA ALA A 38 -20.16 5.36 -4.85
C ALA A 38 -20.71 4.10 -5.54
N ASN A 39 -20.06 3.68 -6.61
CA ASN A 39 -20.27 2.36 -7.21
C ASN A 39 -19.34 1.37 -6.49
N ALA A 40 -19.89 0.69 -5.48
CA ALA A 40 -19.15 -0.24 -4.66
C ALA A 40 -19.95 -1.53 -4.44
N THR A 41 -19.26 -2.66 -4.49
CA THR A 41 -19.81 -3.99 -4.20
C THR A 41 -18.98 -4.69 -3.14
N ALA A 42 -19.62 -5.53 -2.33
CA ALA A 42 -18.95 -6.32 -1.33
C ALA A 42 -19.42 -7.79 -1.40
N ALA A 43 -18.46 -8.70 -1.41
CA ALA A 43 -18.70 -10.13 -1.22
C ALA A 43 -18.08 -10.55 0.12
N VAL A 44 -18.93 -10.89 1.07
CA VAL A 44 -18.53 -11.24 2.43
C VAL A 44 -18.87 -12.69 2.71
N PRO A 45 -17.89 -13.56 2.97
CA PRO A 45 -18.15 -14.97 3.25
C PRO A 45 -18.83 -15.19 4.60
N ALA A 46 -19.43 -16.38 4.76
CA ALA A 46 -19.98 -16.80 6.03
C ALA A 46 -18.93 -16.81 7.14
N GLY A 47 -19.33 -16.54 8.37
CA GLY A 47 -18.43 -16.45 9.53
C GLY A 47 -17.86 -15.05 9.78
N ILE A 48 -18.03 -14.12 8.86
CA ILE A 48 -17.70 -12.72 9.05
C ILE A 48 -18.96 -11.93 9.48
N ARG A 49 -18.81 -11.14 10.52
CA ARG A 49 -19.84 -10.19 10.94
C ARG A 49 -19.56 -8.83 10.31
N THR A 50 -20.59 -8.22 9.73
CA THR A 50 -20.51 -6.90 9.09
C THR A 50 -21.26 -5.81 9.84
N ASN A 51 -22.01 -6.18 10.88
CA ASN A 51 -22.79 -5.27 11.69
C ASN A 51 -22.27 -5.29 13.13
N GLY A 52 -22.14 -4.13 13.73
CA GLY A 52 -21.69 -3.94 15.09
C GLY A 52 -20.87 -2.66 15.24
N PRO A 53 -20.63 -2.16 16.45
CA PRO A 53 -19.64 -1.12 16.66
C PRO A 53 -18.27 -1.66 16.24
N ALA A 54 -17.42 -0.77 15.68
CA ALA A 54 -16.00 -1.07 15.56
C ALA A 54 -15.51 -1.54 16.93
N SER A 55 -14.69 -2.59 16.95
CA SER A 55 -14.40 -3.30 18.19
C SER A 55 -13.73 -2.39 19.22
N GLU A 56 -14.05 -2.69 20.48
CA GLU A 56 -13.38 -2.16 21.66
C GLU A 56 -12.03 -2.87 21.95
N ILE A 57 -11.48 -3.63 20.98
CA ILE A 57 -10.24 -4.38 21.19
C ILE A 57 -9.09 -3.44 21.58
N PHE A 58 -9.11 -2.22 21.05
CA PHE A 58 -8.18 -1.16 21.45
C PHE A 58 -8.94 0.15 21.71
N ASP A 59 -8.67 0.79 22.84
CA ASP A 59 -9.31 2.06 23.24
C ASP A 59 -9.03 3.21 22.27
N THR A 60 -7.95 3.13 21.51
CA THR A 60 -7.56 4.13 20.51
C THR A 60 -7.00 3.45 19.28
N PHE A 61 -7.47 3.85 18.11
CA PHE A 61 -6.87 3.40 16.86
C PHE A 61 -5.51 4.06 16.63
N ALA A 62 -4.55 3.26 16.18
CA ALA A 62 -3.31 3.80 15.64
C ALA A 62 -3.60 4.77 14.49
N GLU A 63 -2.76 5.77 14.30
CA GLU A 63 -2.80 6.61 13.09
C GLU A 63 -2.20 5.85 11.90
N SER A 64 -2.63 6.17 10.68
CA SER A 64 -2.02 5.64 9.46
C SER A 64 -0.69 6.33 9.14
N GLY A 65 0.03 5.80 8.15
CA GLY A 65 1.22 6.44 7.62
C GLY A 65 0.94 7.81 6.97
N MET A 66 -0.30 8.09 6.57
CA MET A 66 -0.70 9.39 6.04
C MET A 66 -0.86 10.46 7.12
N GLY A 67 -1.05 10.04 8.38
CA GLY A 67 -1.16 10.90 9.56
C GLY A 67 -2.59 11.28 9.93
N VAL A 68 -2.77 11.70 11.20
CA VAL A 68 -4.05 11.95 11.87
C VAL A 68 -5.03 12.82 11.07
N ALA A 69 -4.52 13.86 10.41
CA ALA A 69 -5.38 14.78 9.69
C ALA A 69 -5.95 14.16 8.39
N ALA A 70 -5.18 13.32 7.71
CA ALA A 70 -5.67 12.55 6.57
C ALA A 70 -6.68 11.50 7.02
N ASP A 71 -6.41 10.79 8.10
CA ASP A 71 -7.32 9.81 8.68
C ASP A 71 -8.66 10.44 9.05
N ALA A 72 -8.64 11.60 9.74
CA ALA A 72 -9.84 12.32 10.11
C ALA A 72 -10.65 12.78 8.88
N PHE A 73 -9.96 13.27 7.85
CA PHE A 73 -10.61 13.67 6.59
C PHE A 73 -11.29 12.47 5.93
N LEU A 74 -10.58 11.36 5.78
CA LEU A 74 -11.10 10.15 5.12
C LEU A 74 -12.26 9.54 5.90
N ALA A 75 -12.16 9.45 7.21
CA ALA A 75 -13.24 8.91 8.06
C ALA A 75 -14.52 9.77 8.00
N ALA A 76 -14.36 11.11 8.04
CA ALA A 76 -15.49 12.03 8.01
C ALA A 76 -16.20 12.08 6.65
N ASN A 77 -15.46 11.88 5.56
CA ASN A 77 -15.96 12.03 4.19
C ASN A 77 -16.28 10.70 3.51
N ALA A 78 -16.16 9.56 4.19
CA ALA A 78 -16.42 8.25 3.61
C ALA A 78 -17.87 8.10 3.16
N ASN A 79 -18.07 7.83 1.86
CA ASN A 79 -19.35 7.47 1.24
C ASN A 79 -19.50 5.94 1.05
N VAL A 80 -18.45 5.17 1.36
CA VAL A 80 -18.48 3.70 1.48
C VAL A 80 -17.97 3.34 2.87
N LYS A 81 -18.79 2.70 3.69
CA LYS A 81 -18.38 2.29 5.05
C LYS A 81 -18.59 0.79 5.22
N GLY A 82 -17.59 0.13 5.78
CA GLY A 82 -17.61 -1.30 6.05
C GLY A 82 -16.99 -1.64 7.41
N HIS A 83 -17.50 -2.68 8.00
CA HIS A 83 -16.95 -3.30 9.19
C HIS A 83 -16.86 -4.80 8.96
N ILE A 84 -15.72 -5.39 9.27
CA ILE A 84 -15.45 -6.82 9.16
C ILE A 84 -14.96 -7.29 10.53
N ALA A 85 -15.67 -8.23 11.14
CA ALA A 85 -15.23 -8.83 12.40
C ALA A 85 -15.30 -10.34 12.33
N VAL A 86 -14.23 -10.99 12.79
CA VAL A 86 -14.09 -12.45 12.85
C VAL A 86 -13.99 -12.88 14.31
N GLY A 87 -14.74 -13.92 14.69
CA GLY A 87 -14.77 -14.45 16.05
C GLY A 87 -13.50 -15.20 16.43
N GLU A 88 -13.30 -15.39 17.75
CA GLU A 88 -12.16 -16.12 18.30
C GLU A 88 -12.04 -17.54 17.72
N GLY A 89 -10.81 -17.90 17.31
CA GLY A 89 -10.46 -19.20 16.75
C GLY A 89 -11.03 -19.49 15.36
N ALA A 90 -11.77 -18.55 14.75
CA ALA A 90 -12.35 -18.75 13.43
C ALA A 90 -11.32 -18.51 12.33
N ALA A 91 -11.17 -19.47 11.41
CA ALA A 91 -10.36 -19.34 10.22
C ALA A 91 -11.27 -19.22 8.97
N ILE A 92 -11.22 -18.08 8.30
CA ILE A 92 -12.03 -17.79 7.11
C ILE A 92 -11.17 -18.00 5.87
N GLU A 93 -11.38 -19.09 5.15
CA GLU A 93 -10.58 -19.46 3.97
C GLU A 93 -10.91 -18.60 2.74
N THR A 94 -12.21 -18.30 2.55
CA THR A 94 -12.65 -17.45 1.43
C THR A 94 -12.40 -15.99 1.74
N PRO A 95 -11.73 -15.21 0.87
CA PRO A 95 -11.49 -13.80 1.15
C PRO A 95 -12.78 -12.98 1.12
N ALA A 96 -12.88 -11.98 2.00
CA ALA A 96 -13.86 -10.91 1.86
C ALA A 96 -13.37 -9.92 0.79
N VAL A 97 -14.23 -9.55 -0.13
CA VAL A 97 -13.87 -8.66 -1.26
C VAL A 97 -14.70 -7.39 -1.22
N LEU A 98 -14.03 -6.25 -1.23
CA LEU A 98 -14.63 -4.93 -1.48
C LEU A 98 -14.12 -4.41 -2.81
N GLU A 99 -15.00 -4.24 -3.78
CA GLU A 99 -14.70 -3.64 -5.07
C GLU A 99 -15.32 -2.26 -5.19
N VAL A 100 -14.53 -1.31 -5.66
CA VAL A 100 -14.94 0.05 -5.99
C VAL A 100 -14.61 0.32 -7.44
N LYS A 101 -15.60 0.84 -8.18
CA LYS A 101 -15.43 1.20 -9.59
C LYS A 101 -15.77 2.68 -9.80
N LEU A 102 -14.80 3.43 -10.31
CA LEU A 102 -15.04 4.81 -10.77
C LEU A 102 -15.59 4.80 -12.20
N ASP A 103 -16.57 5.65 -12.44
CA ASP A 103 -17.11 5.98 -13.75
C ASP A 103 -17.64 7.43 -13.71
N GLU A 104 -18.08 7.98 -14.85
CA GLU A 104 -18.56 9.36 -14.94
C GLU A 104 -19.82 9.61 -14.08
N ALA A 105 -20.62 8.58 -13.81
CA ALA A 105 -21.78 8.68 -12.92
C ALA A 105 -21.40 8.60 -11.44
N HIS A 106 -20.28 7.94 -11.13
CA HIS A 106 -19.78 7.71 -9.78
C HIS A 106 -18.28 8.04 -9.72
N PRO A 107 -17.89 9.32 -9.88
CA PRO A 107 -16.49 9.71 -9.97
C PRO A 107 -15.77 9.67 -8.61
N TYR A 108 -16.49 9.49 -7.51
CA TYR A 108 -15.95 9.59 -6.17
C TYR A 108 -16.28 8.37 -5.31
N ALA A 109 -15.23 7.74 -4.76
CA ALA A 109 -15.37 6.66 -3.80
C ALA A 109 -14.36 6.83 -2.66
N LEU A 110 -14.85 7.17 -1.48
CA LEU A 110 -14.09 7.28 -0.25
C LEU A 110 -14.54 6.18 0.70
N SER A 111 -13.72 5.16 0.88
CA SER A 111 -14.05 4.03 1.74
C SER A 111 -13.42 4.16 3.14
N TYR A 112 -14.19 3.80 4.16
CA TYR A 112 -13.69 3.59 5.51
C TYR A 112 -14.04 2.18 5.96
N LEU A 113 -13.02 1.35 6.12
CA LEU A 113 -13.13 -0.06 6.47
C LEU A 113 -12.44 -0.32 7.80
N THR A 114 -13.12 -0.96 8.73
CA THR A 114 -12.54 -1.51 9.96
C THR A 114 -12.52 -3.03 9.91
N ILE A 115 -11.40 -3.62 10.32
CA ILE A 115 -11.17 -5.07 10.35
C ILE A 115 -10.78 -5.46 11.77
N ASP A 116 -11.61 -6.25 12.41
CA ASP A 116 -11.40 -6.73 13.77
C ASP A 116 -11.24 -8.26 13.77
N ALA A 117 -10.01 -8.70 13.94
CA ALA A 117 -9.65 -10.11 14.04
C ALA A 117 -9.49 -10.49 15.51
N ALA A 118 -10.43 -11.29 16.03
CA ALA A 118 -10.37 -11.76 17.41
C ALA A 118 -9.22 -12.77 17.62
N LYS A 119 -8.97 -13.14 18.87
CA LYS A 119 -7.88 -14.04 19.27
C LYS A 119 -7.86 -15.33 18.43
N ASN A 120 -6.67 -15.67 17.92
CA ASN A 120 -6.42 -16.87 17.11
C ASN A 120 -7.32 -17.00 15.86
N SER A 121 -7.86 -15.90 15.36
CA SER A 121 -8.63 -15.91 14.12
C SER A 121 -7.77 -15.66 12.89
N ALA A 122 -8.27 -16.05 11.72
CA ALA A 122 -7.58 -15.83 10.45
C ALA A 122 -8.56 -15.37 9.37
N LEU A 123 -8.20 -14.33 8.60
CA LEU A 123 -9.00 -13.86 7.48
C LEU A 123 -8.15 -13.16 6.42
N THR A 124 -8.68 -13.16 5.20
CA THR A 124 -8.14 -12.35 4.10
C THR A 124 -9.20 -11.33 3.65
N VAL A 125 -8.77 -10.09 3.47
CA VAL A 125 -9.60 -9.02 2.90
C VAL A 125 -8.94 -8.50 1.64
N VAL A 126 -9.70 -8.43 0.55
CA VAL A 126 -9.25 -7.92 -0.75
C VAL A 126 -10.02 -6.65 -1.07
N GLN A 127 -9.31 -5.55 -1.28
CA GLN A 127 -9.85 -4.30 -1.76
C GLN A 127 -9.39 -4.06 -3.20
N VAL A 128 -10.34 -3.88 -4.13
CA VAL A 128 -10.05 -3.63 -5.54
C VAL A 128 -10.60 -2.27 -5.93
N LEU A 129 -9.75 -1.43 -6.52
CA LEU A 129 -10.10 -0.11 -7.03
C LEU A 129 -9.84 -0.09 -8.52
N ARG A 130 -10.88 0.17 -9.32
CA ARG A 130 -10.78 0.19 -10.78
C ARG A 130 -11.63 1.27 -11.43
N GLY A 131 -11.52 1.39 -12.74
CA GLY A 131 -12.25 2.39 -13.52
C GLY A 131 -11.54 3.73 -13.62
N ASP A 132 -12.17 4.66 -14.26
CA ASP A 132 -11.67 6.01 -14.48
C ASP A 132 -12.82 6.99 -14.53
N ALA A 133 -12.56 8.23 -14.19
CA ALA A 133 -13.45 9.37 -14.37
C ALA A 133 -12.62 10.64 -14.40
N GLU A 134 -13.08 11.66 -15.13
CA GLU A 134 -12.39 12.95 -15.12
C GLU A 134 -12.36 13.53 -13.70
N ASN A 135 -11.16 13.79 -13.18
CA ASN A 135 -10.92 14.20 -11.79
C ASN A 135 -11.46 13.22 -10.74
N GLY A 136 -11.59 11.93 -11.10
CA GLY A 136 -12.06 10.87 -10.22
C GLY A 136 -11.22 10.75 -8.95
N VAL A 137 -11.85 10.37 -7.84
CA VAL A 137 -11.22 10.19 -6.54
C VAL A 137 -11.56 8.80 -5.99
N ALA A 138 -10.54 7.97 -5.82
CA ALA A 138 -10.63 6.73 -5.05
C ALA A 138 -9.78 6.87 -3.79
N ALA A 139 -10.41 6.97 -2.63
CA ALA A 139 -9.71 7.10 -1.37
C ALA A 139 -10.14 6.00 -0.38
N SER A 140 -9.23 5.59 0.49
CA SER A 140 -9.57 4.61 1.52
C SER A 140 -8.82 4.86 2.82
N LEU A 141 -9.52 4.63 3.92
CA LEU A 141 -8.94 4.42 5.24
C LEU A 141 -9.28 3.00 5.67
N VAL A 142 -8.26 2.18 5.92
CA VAL A 142 -8.42 0.83 6.48
C VAL A 142 -7.80 0.82 7.87
N ARG A 143 -8.55 0.34 8.85
CA ARG A 143 -8.07 0.12 10.21
C ARG A 143 -8.13 -1.35 10.55
N ILE A 144 -7.02 -1.91 11.02
CA ILE A 144 -6.90 -3.33 11.37
C ILE A 144 -6.56 -3.44 12.85
N ASN A 145 -7.37 -4.20 13.57
CA ASN A 145 -7.10 -4.62 14.93
C ASN A 145 -6.88 -6.14 14.92
N ALA A 146 -5.64 -6.55 15.10
CA ALA A 146 -5.26 -7.95 15.17
C ALA A 146 -5.03 -8.34 16.65
N ALA A 147 -5.98 -9.09 17.25
CA ALA A 147 -5.85 -9.61 18.60
C ALA A 147 -4.76 -10.68 18.71
N GLU A 148 -4.51 -11.17 19.92
CA GLU A 148 -3.50 -12.19 20.22
C GLU A 148 -3.59 -13.40 19.27
N GLY A 149 -2.49 -13.73 18.59
CA GLY A 149 -2.39 -14.84 17.66
C GLY A 149 -3.27 -14.72 16.41
N ALA A 150 -3.87 -13.56 16.13
CA ALA A 150 -4.68 -13.36 14.93
C ALA A 150 -3.81 -13.21 13.67
N HIS A 151 -4.30 -13.77 12.56
CA HIS A 151 -3.69 -13.63 11.23
C HIS A 151 -4.61 -12.82 10.32
N VAL A 152 -4.13 -11.69 9.81
CA VAL A 152 -4.89 -10.84 8.89
C VAL A 152 -4.08 -10.61 7.62
N LYS A 153 -4.68 -10.92 6.48
CA LYS A 153 -4.11 -10.57 5.18
C LYS A 153 -4.96 -9.50 4.50
N LEU A 154 -4.36 -8.32 4.25
CA LEU A 154 -4.97 -7.24 3.49
C LEU A 154 -4.34 -7.17 2.11
N VAL A 155 -5.13 -7.38 1.06
CA VAL A 155 -4.71 -7.24 -0.33
C VAL A 155 -5.39 -6.04 -0.94
N GLN A 156 -4.62 -5.04 -1.37
CA GLN A 156 -5.12 -3.83 -2.01
C GLN A 156 -4.62 -3.77 -3.45
N VAL A 157 -5.53 -3.79 -4.40
CA VAL A 157 -5.20 -3.75 -5.84
C VAL A 157 -5.85 -2.53 -6.46
N GLN A 158 -5.03 -1.62 -6.99
CA GLN A 158 -5.45 -0.40 -7.65
C GLN A 158 -5.11 -0.48 -9.15
N LEU A 159 -6.16 -0.44 -9.98
CA LEU A 159 -6.17 -0.51 -11.44
C LEU A 159 -6.90 0.68 -12.04
N LEU A 160 -6.71 1.86 -11.45
CA LEU A 160 -7.38 3.09 -11.88
C LEU A 160 -6.82 3.60 -13.22
N GLY A 161 -7.66 4.30 -13.97
CA GLY A 161 -7.24 5.01 -15.16
C GLY A 161 -6.42 6.28 -14.87
N SER A 162 -5.92 6.92 -15.93
CA SER A 162 -4.98 8.04 -15.86
C SER A 162 -5.59 9.37 -15.40
N ASN A 163 -6.92 9.49 -15.33
CA ASN A 163 -7.59 10.71 -14.87
C ASN A 163 -7.91 10.67 -13.37
N ALA A 164 -7.97 9.48 -12.80
CA ALA A 164 -8.30 9.29 -11.39
C ALA A 164 -7.10 9.54 -10.47
N ARG A 165 -7.41 9.82 -9.19
CA ARG A 165 -6.45 10.04 -8.12
C ARG A 165 -6.73 9.09 -6.96
N ARG A 166 -5.68 8.63 -6.31
CA ARG A 166 -5.72 7.65 -5.22
C ARG A 166 -5.15 8.22 -3.92
N TRP A 167 -5.86 8.03 -2.81
CA TRP A 167 -5.34 8.20 -1.45
C TRP A 167 -5.62 6.95 -0.63
N GLY A 168 -4.58 6.36 -0.03
CA GLY A 168 -4.66 5.10 0.72
C GLY A 168 -4.04 5.19 2.09
N ALA A 169 -4.87 5.18 3.12
CA ALA A 169 -4.45 5.18 4.50
C ALA A 169 -4.68 3.81 5.14
N VAL A 170 -3.66 3.25 5.79
CA VAL A 170 -3.77 1.99 6.53
C VAL A 170 -3.17 2.18 7.91
N ALA A 171 -3.95 1.84 8.94
CA ALA A 171 -3.54 1.85 10.34
C ALA A 171 -3.72 0.45 10.92
N ILE A 172 -2.66 -0.12 11.48
CA ILE A 172 -2.62 -1.50 11.98
C ILE A 172 -2.20 -1.46 13.45
N GLN A 173 -2.96 -2.13 14.29
CA GLN A 173 -2.60 -2.39 15.68
C GLN A 173 -2.53 -3.88 15.93
N GLN A 174 -1.46 -4.34 16.57
CA GLN A 174 -1.11 -5.75 16.70
C GLN A 174 -0.91 -6.13 18.15
N ALA A 175 -1.67 -7.14 18.61
CA ALA A 175 -1.47 -7.78 19.90
C ALA A 175 -0.39 -8.88 19.83
N GLU A 176 -0.15 -9.57 20.95
CA GLU A 176 0.90 -10.57 21.09
C GLU A 176 0.75 -11.71 20.08
N GLY A 177 1.85 -12.02 19.37
CA GLY A 177 1.92 -13.13 18.41
C GLY A 177 0.99 -12.97 17.21
N SER A 178 0.38 -11.80 16.99
CA SER A 178 -0.42 -11.57 15.78
C SER A 178 0.47 -11.37 14.56
N HIS A 179 -0.05 -11.76 13.39
CA HIS A 179 0.63 -11.58 12.11
C HIS A 179 -0.28 -10.83 11.13
N VAL A 180 0.22 -9.74 10.57
CA VAL A 180 -0.50 -8.98 9.53
C VAL A 180 0.34 -8.94 8.26
N GLU A 181 -0.21 -9.51 7.18
CA GLU A 181 0.34 -9.41 5.83
C GLU A 181 -0.39 -8.33 5.05
N GLN A 182 0.32 -7.40 4.44
CA GLN A 182 -0.24 -6.42 3.50
C GLN A 182 0.37 -6.62 2.11
N VAL A 183 -0.48 -6.74 1.10
CA VAL A 183 -0.09 -6.71 -0.31
C VAL A 183 -0.68 -5.44 -0.93
N ARG A 184 0.16 -4.57 -1.51
CA ARG A 184 -0.27 -3.32 -2.13
C ARG A 184 0.20 -3.25 -3.57
N ILE A 185 -0.75 -3.24 -4.50
CA ILE A 185 -0.53 -3.16 -5.95
C ILE A 185 -1.07 -1.83 -6.45
N GLU A 186 -0.20 -0.92 -6.89
CA GLU A 186 -0.53 0.44 -7.34
C GLU A 186 -0.12 0.60 -8.81
N LEU A 187 -1.04 0.32 -9.73
CA LEU A 187 -0.76 0.30 -11.17
C LEU A 187 -1.42 1.44 -11.95
N GLY A 188 -2.07 2.40 -11.32
CA GLY A 188 -2.77 3.44 -12.03
C GLY A 188 -2.91 4.75 -11.25
N GLY A 189 -3.76 5.63 -11.80
CA GLY A 189 -4.02 6.93 -11.22
C GLY A 189 -2.93 7.96 -11.49
N LYS A 190 -3.34 9.18 -11.82
CA LYS A 190 -2.45 10.33 -12.00
C LYS A 190 -1.70 10.73 -10.74
N VAL A 191 -2.31 10.47 -9.59
CA VAL A 191 -1.72 10.64 -8.26
C VAL A 191 -2.03 9.39 -7.46
N SER A 192 -1.02 8.79 -6.84
CA SER A 192 -1.18 7.72 -5.86
C SER A 192 -0.41 8.08 -4.60
N ALA A 193 -1.13 8.45 -3.54
CA ALA A 193 -0.56 8.77 -2.23
C ALA A 193 -1.06 7.76 -1.20
N CYS A 194 -0.16 6.92 -0.69
CA CYS A 194 -0.51 5.90 0.29
C CYS A 194 0.39 5.99 1.53
N GLY A 195 -0.17 5.64 2.68
CA GLY A 195 0.60 5.59 3.91
C GLY A 195 0.09 4.51 4.85
N THR A 196 0.96 3.57 5.19
CA THR A 196 0.70 2.51 6.16
C THR A 196 1.49 2.76 7.44
N ARG A 197 0.86 2.54 8.57
CA ARG A 197 1.55 2.47 9.85
C ARG A 197 1.07 1.26 10.63
N THR A 198 2.02 0.43 11.06
CA THR A 198 1.77 -0.63 12.02
C THR A 198 2.33 -0.28 13.39
N LEU A 199 1.57 -0.59 14.43
CA LEU A 199 1.97 -0.48 15.83
C LEU A 199 2.08 -1.89 16.43
N GLN A 200 3.31 -2.30 16.71
CA GLN A 200 3.69 -3.60 17.28
C GLN A 200 4.07 -3.39 18.76
N ASP A 201 3.07 -3.07 19.59
CA ASP A 201 3.28 -2.73 21.00
C ASP A 201 3.27 -3.95 21.94
N HIS A 202 2.99 -5.14 21.40
CA HIS A 202 3.04 -6.42 22.10
C HIS A 202 4.13 -7.33 21.52
N ASN A 203 4.51 -8.37 22.30
CA ASN A 203 5.62 -9.27 21.92
C ASN A 203 5.25 -10.15 20.72
N LYS A 204 6.27 -10.53 19.94
CA LYS A 204 6.18 -11.55 18.87
C LYS A 204 5.15 -11.22 17.79
N SER A 205 4.76 -9.99 17.64
CA SER A 205 3.92 -9.58 16.52
C SER A 205 4.75 -9.44 15.25
N GLU A 206 4.16 -9.83 14.11
CA GLU A 206 4.82 -9.86 12.81
C GLU A 206 4.05 -9.01 11.80
N TYR A 207 4.77 -8.24 11.00
CA TYR A 207 4.20 -7.44 9.92
C TYR A 207 4.99 -7.60 8.64
N ASP A 208 4.31 -7.99 7.57
CA ASP A 208 4.87 -8.10 6.24
C ASP A 208 4.16 -7.14 5.27
N LEU A 209 4.95 -6.39 4.49
CA LEU A 209 4.46 -5.59 3.37
C LEU A 209 5.15 -6.02 2.08
N ASP A 210 4.34 -6.44 1.10
CA ASP A 210 4.79 -6.57 -0.29
C ASP A 210 4.06 -5.54 -1.14
N ALA A 211 4.80 -4.56 -1.65
CA ALA A 211 4.25 -3.50 -2.46
C ALA A 211 4.85 -3.47 -3.87
N VAL A 212 4.01 -3.25 -4.87
CA VAL A 212 4.48 -2.93 -6.22
C VAL A 212 3.78 -1.71 -6.76
N TYR A 213 4.51 -0.93 -7.55
CA TYR A 213 3.97 0.25 -8.21
C TYR A 213 4.50 0.41 -9.65
N PHE A 214 3.69 1.04 -10.48
CA PHE A 214 4.06 1.41 -11.85
C PHE A 214 3.69 2.87 -12.09
N GLY A 215 4.70 3.75 -12.19
CA GLY A 215 4.52 5.16 -12.52
C GLY A 215 4.91 5.45 -13.98
N ARG A 216 4.09 6.22 -14.69
CA ARG A 216 4.32 6.62 -16.07
C ARG A 216 3.95 8.09 -16.30
N ASP A 217 4.22 8.59 -17.47
CA ASP A 217 3.86 9.95 -17.91
C ASP A 217 4.32 11.03 -16.91
N ASN A 218 3.39 11.70 -16.27
CA ASN A 218 3.61 12.68 -15.20
C ASN A 218 2.97 12.23 -13.88
N ASP A 219 2.88 10.93 -13.64
CA ASP A 219 2.29 10.38 -12.43
C ASP A 219 3.09 10.81 -11.19
N VAL A 220 2.36 11.10 -10.12
CA VAL A 220 2.93 11.43 -8.81
C VAL A 220 2.64 10.32 -7.84
N LEU A 221 3.68 9.64 -7.37
CA LEU A 221 3.60 8.53 -6.44
C LEU A 221 4.24 8.95 -5.11
N ASP A 222 3.49 8.86 -4.03
CA ASP A 222 3.95 9.29 -2.70
C ASP A 222 3.58 8.26 -1.63
N TYR A 223 4.58 7.55 -1.11
CA TYR A 223 4.37 6.44 -0.17
C TYR A 223 5.08 6.70 1.15
N ASN A 224 4.47 6.25 2.25
CA ASN A 224 5.01 6.34 3.60
C ASN A 224 4.62 5.13 4.45
N ASP A 225 5.54 4.18 4.56
CA ASP A 225 5.33 2.93 5.28
C ASP A 225 6.14 2.95 6.59
N VAL A 226 5.47 2.75 7.72
CA VAL A 226 6.05 2.92 9.04
C VAL A 226 5.74 1.71 9.91
N SER A 227 6.77 1.05 10.42
CA SER A 227 6.65 0.07 11.50
C SER A 227 7.15 0.67 12.80
N VAL A 228 6.30 0.68 13.82
CA VAL A 228 6.66 1.10 15.18
C VAL A 228 6.68 -0.14 16.08
N GLN A 229 7.87 -0.51 16.52
CA GLN A 229 8.10 -1.69 17.36
C GLN A 229 8.35 -1.28 18.80
N ILE A 230 7.57 -1.82 19.73
CA ILE A 230 7.67 -1.59 21.18
C ILE A 230 7.80 -2.93 21.91
N GLY A 231 7.08 -3.95 21.43
CA GLY A 231 7.14 -5.30 21.95
C GLY A 231 8.49 -5.98 21.71
N ARG A 232 8.75 -7.05 22.41
CA ARG A 232 9.95 -7.90 22.25
C ARG A 232 9.74 -8.91 21.14
N ASP A 233 10.84 -9.33 20.49
CA ASP A 233 10.82 -10.38 19.48
C ASP A 233 9.84 -10.07 18.34
N THR A 234 9.65 -8.80 18.01
CA THR A 234 8.79 -8.35 16.89
C THR A 234 9.54 -8.46 15.57
N LEU A 235 8.82 -8.75 14.50
CA LEU A 235 9.37 -8.82 13.14
C LEU A 235 8.63 -7.86 12.22
N CYS A 236 9.38 -7.18 11.34
CA CYS A 236 8.83 -6.38 10.25
C CYS A 236 9.65 -6.58 8.99
N GLU A 237 9.00 -7.01 7.91
CA GLU A 237 9.58 -7.17 6.58
C GLU A 237 8.80 -6.27 5.59
N MET A 238 9.47 -5.30 4.98
CA MET A 238 8.85 -4.40 3.99
C MET A 238 9.60 -4.49 2.66
N HIS A 239 8.94 -5.03 1.65
CA HIS A 239 9.48 -5.17 0.30
C HIS A 239 8.67 -4.33 -0.67
N THR A 240 9.35 -3.44 -1.40
CA THR A 240 8.71 -2.62 -2.43
C THR A 240 9.46 -2.77 -3.75
N ALA A 241 8.73 -3.06 -4.82
CA ALA A 241 9.30 -3.08 -6.16
C ALA A 241 8.56 -2.09 -7.08
N GLY A 242 9.29 -1.42 -7.96
CA GLY A 242 8.69 -0.40 -8.80
C GLY A 242 9.27 -0.29 -10.19
N VAL A 243 8.44 0.23 -11.09
CA VAL A 243 8.82 0.66 -12.43
C VAL A 243 8.45 2.12 -12.60
N LEU A 244 9.38 2.92 -13.10
CA LEU A 244 9.14 4.33 -13.41
C LEU A 244 9.56 4.62 -14.85
N THR A 245 8.68 5.31 -15.55
CA THR A 245 8.86 5.68 -16.94
C THR A 245 8.33 7.11 -17.19
N GLY A 246 8.50 7.66 -18.37
CA GLY A 246 8.12 9.03 -18.68
C GLY A 246 8.78 10.04 -17.74
N ASN A 247 7.98 10.92 -17.18
CA ASN A 247 8.38 11.93 -16.18
C ASN A 247 7.80 11.62 -14.79
N ALA A 248 7.47 10.36 -14.52
CA ALA A 248 6.90 9.98 -13.23
C ALA A 248 7.79 10.41 -12.06
N ASP A 249 7.19 10.96 -11.02
CA ASP A 249 7.88 11.41 -9.80
C ASP A 249 7.42 10.58 -8.60
N LYS A 250 8.30 9.76 -8.07
CA LYS A 250 8.02 8.88 -6.92
C LYS A 250 8.83 9.28 -5.69
N ILE A 251 8.17 9.24 -4.54
CA ILE A 251 8.78 9.32 -3.21
C ILE A 251 8.31 8.11 -2.40
N LEU A 252 9.26 7.32 -1.90
CA LEU A 252 9.00 6.31 -0.87
C LEU A 252 9.70 6.73 0.43
N ARG A 253 8.98 6.68 1.52
CA ARG A 253 9.50 6.79 2.88
C ARG A 253 9.23 5.47 3.58
N GLY A 254 10.28 4.79 3.97
CA GLY A 254 10.20 3.60 4.81
C GLY A 254 10.80 3.90 6.17
N THR A 255 10.12 3.55 7.23
CA THR A 255 10.58 3.78 8.58
C THR A 255 10.41 2.54 9.43
N VAL A 256 11.50 2.09 10.03
CA VAL A 256 11.47 1.13 11.13
C VAL A 256 11.86 1.87 12.41
N ASP A 257 10.94 1.96 13.36
CA ASP A 257 11.09 2.72 14.60
C ASP A 257 11.11 1.77 15.81
N PHE A 258 12.32 1.37 16.22
CA PHE A 258 12.51 0.55 17.41
C PHE A 258 12.45 1.45 18.65
N ARG A 259 11.37 1.37 19.38
CA ARG A 259 11.18 2.09 20.62
C ARG A 259 11.85 1.36 21.79
N ARG A 260 12.08 2.08 22.87
CA ARG A 260 12.61 1.49 24.10
C ARG A 260 11.69 0.36 24.58
N GLY A 261 12.26 -0.83 24.76
CA GLY A 261 11.55 -2.06 25.10
C GLY A 261 11.49 -3.09 23.97
N ALA A 262 11.70 -2.69 22.70
CA ALA A 262 11.67 -3.55 21.51
C ALA A 262 12.85 -4.53 21.42
N LYS A 263 13.23 -5.16 22.52
CA LYS A 263 14.38 -6.08 22.55
C LYS A 263 14.21 -7.24 21.59
N ARG A 264 15.27 -7.53 20.84
CA ARG A 264 15.33 -8.52 19.77
C ARG A 264 14.29 -8.28 18.66
N GLY A 265 13.86 -7.02 18.51
CA GLY A 265 13.08 -6.59 17.36
C GLY A 265 13.92 -6.66 16.09
N VAL A 266 13.32 -7.16 15.02
CA VAL A 266 13.93 -7.25 13.69
C VAL A 266 13.09 -6.42 12.73
N GLY A 267 13.74 -5.61 11.89
CA GLY A 267 13.05 -4.80 10.90
C GLY A 267 13.89 -4.61 9.65
N HIS A 268 13.37 -5.09 8.53
CA HIS A 268 14.02 -5.00 7.24
C HIS A 268 13.13 -4.22 6.27
N GLU A 269 13.76 -3.34 5.52
CA GLU A 269 13.14 -2.60 4.42
C GLU A 269 13.97 -2.78 3.15
N SER A 270 13.30 -3.10 2.05
CA SER A 270 13.97 -3.15 0.75
C SER A 270 13.12 -2.50 -0.34
N GLU A 271 13.82 -1.83 -1.26
CA GLU A 271 13.22 -1.28 -2.48
C GLU A 271 14.03 -1.65 -3.71
N ASP A 272 13.38 -2.17 -4.76
CA ASP A 272 13.98 -2.44 -6.07
C ASP A 272 13.24 -1.67 -7.18
N VAL A 273 13.90 -0.67 -7.77
CA VAL A 273 13.31 0.24 -8.76
C VAL A 273 13.96 0.07 -10.12
N LEU A 274 13.16 -0.14 -11.15
CA LEU A 274 13.57 -0.05 -12.55
C LEU A 274 13.19 1.32 -13.13
N LEU A 275 14.19 2.03 -13.65
CA LEU A 275 14.01 3.28 -14.38
C LEU A 275 14.10 3.00 -15.89
N PHE A 276 12.99 3.16 -16.60
CA PHE A 276 12.95 3.01 -18.05
C PHE A 276 13.12 4.33 -18.80
N SER A 277 12.94 5.46 -18.11
CA SER A 277 13.12 6.79 -18.68
C SER A 277 14.21 7.58 -17.93
N PRO A 278 15.04 8.35 -18.63
CA PRO A 278 16.02 9.23 -17.98
C PRO A 278 15.39 10.42 -17.24
N THR A 279 14.15 10.74 -17.55
CA THR A 279 13.39 11.84 -16.96
C THR A 279 12.58 11.42 -15.73
N ALA A 280 12.37 10.11 -15.53
CA ALA A 280 11.71 9.59 -14.35
C ALA A 280 12.52 9.93 -13.08
N ARG A 281 11.81 10.37 -12.04
CA ARG A 281 12.41 10.80 -10.80
C ARG A 281 12.08 9.82 -9.66
N ASN A 282 13.10 9.20 -9.11
CA ASN A 282 12.99 8.33 -7.94
C ASN A 282 13.62 9.00 -6.72
N ARG A 283 12.87 9.07 -5.62
CA ARG A 283 13.36 9.52 -4.32
C ARG A 283 12.97 8.51 -3.26
N THR A 284 13.93 8.09 -2.46
CA THR A 284 13.72 7.12 -1.38
C THR A 284 14.34 7.69 -0.10
N ALA A 285 13.62 7.61 0.99
CA ALA A 285 14.04 8.07 2.30
C ALA A 285 13.85 6.96 3.33
N PRO A 286 14.75 5.96 3.36
CA PRO A 286 14.72 4.93 4.39
C PRO A 286 15.17 5.52 5.72
N LEU A 287 14.54 5.10 6.82
CA LEU A 287 14.81 5.60 8.16
C LEU A 287 14.74 4.47 9.18
N ILE A 288 15.81 4.27 9.92
CA ILE A 288 15.86 3.35 11.05
C ILE A 288 16.08 4.19 12.31
N LEU A 289 15.11 4.17 13.22
CA LEU A 289 15.18 4.84 14.51
C LEU A 289 15.44 3.82 15.61
N CYS A 290 16.61 3.86 16.22
CA CYS A 290 17.03 2.91 17.25
C CYS A 290 16.94 3.54 18.64
N GLY A 291 15.82 3.32 19.32
CA GLY A 291 15.61 3.66 20.74
C GLY A 291 15.95 2.50 21.70
N GLU A 292 16.32 1.33 21.16
CA GLU A 292 16.74 0.13 21.87
C GLU A 292 18.08 -0.38 21.31
N GLU A 293 18.93 -0.99 22.14
CA GLU A 293 20.25 -1.45 21.72
C GLU A 293 20.24 -2.87 21.12
N GLU A 294 19.37 -3.74 21.62
CA GLU A 294 19.28 -5.15 21.22
C GLU A 294 18.26 -5.32 20.08
N VAL A 295 18.55 -4.76 18.91
CA VAL A 295 17.68 -4.81 17.71
C VAL A 295 18.48 -5.08 16.45
N GLU A 296 17.81 -5.58 15.41
CA GLU A 296 18.36 -5.75 14.07
C GLU A 296 17.55 -4.92 13.09
N GLY A 297 18.17 -3.89 12.53
CA GLY A 297 17.55 -3.03 11.52
C GLY A 297 18.38 -3.02 10.24
N GLN A 298 17.76 -3.33 9.11
CA GLN A 298 18.43 -3.30 7.81
C GLN A 298 17.55 -2.54 6.79
N HIS A 299 18.21 -1.80 5.90
CA HIS A 299 17.56 -1.29 4.71
C HIS A 299 18.42 -1.53 3.48
N ALA A 300 17.77 -1.79 2.35
CA ALA A 300 18.40 -1.97 1.07
C ALA A 300 17.62 -1.21 -0.01
N ALA A 301 18.30 -0.45 -0.85
CA ALA A 301 17.68 0.19 -2.00
C ALA A 301 18.49 -0.12 -3.27
N SER A 302 17.83 -0.69 -4.24
CA SER A 302 18.38 -0.95 -5.57
C SER A 302 17.63 -0.08 -6.57
N VAL A 303 18.36 0.84 -7.21
CA VAL A 303 17.80 1.68 -8.25
C VAL A 303 18.65 1.48 -9.50
N GLY A 304 18.06 0.92 -10.53
CA GLY A 304 18.78 0.62 -11.75
C GLY A 304 18.03 1.05 -13.00
N ARG A 305 18.77 1.51 -14.00
CA ARG A 305 18.27 1.51 -15.37
C ARG A 305 18.25 0.07 -15.88
N LEU A 306 17.56 -0.14 -16.97
CA LEU A 306 17.60 -1.44 -17.63
C LEU A 306 19.07 -1.85 -17.85
N ASP A 307 19.47 -2.98 -17.28
CA ASP A 307 20.82 -3.52 -17.44
C ASP A 307 20.98 -3.97 -18.89
N GLU A 308 21.70 -3.16 -19.67
CA GLU A 308 21.94 -3.42 -21.11
C GLU A 308 22.60 -4.78 -21.35
N SER A 309 23.45 -5.24 -20.42
CA SER A 309 24.08 -6.56 -20.51
C SER A 309 23.06 -7.69 -20.32
N LYS A 310 22.15 -7.55 -19.38
CA LYS A 310 21.04 -8.51 -19.18
C LYS A 310 20.07 -8.47 -20.35
N LEU A 311 19.75 -7.28 -20.83
CA LEU A 311 18.90 -7.10 -22.01
C LEU A 311 19.53 -7.76 -23.25
N TYR A 312 20.82 -7.49 -23.50
CA TYR A 312 21.57 -8.14 -24.57
C TYR A 312 21.58 -9.66 -24.43
N TYR A 313 21.84 -10.18 -23.24
CA TYR A 313 21.81 -11.62 -22.98
C TYR A 313 20.45 -12.23 -23.29
N LEU A 314 19.35 -11.63 -22.80
CA LEU A 314 18.00 -12.13 -23.08
C LEU A 314 17.66 -12.09 -24.58
N ARG A 315 18.04 -11.01 -25.26
CA ARG A 315 17.87 -10.89 -26.73
C ARG A 315 18.71 -11.92 -27.50
N SER A 316 19.93 -12.21 -27.07
CA SER A 316 20.76 -13.26 -27.67
C SER A 316 20.17 -14.67 -27.50
N ARG A 317 19.24 -14.85 -26.55
CA ARG A 317 18.45 -16.07 -26.33
C ARG A 317 17.15 -16.11 -27.12
N GLY A 318 16.89 -15.12 -27.98
CA GLY A 318 15.76 -15.08 -28.90
C GLY A 318 14.54 -14.28 -28.40
N LEU A 319 14.63 -13.61 -27.23
CA LEU A 319 13.57 -12.71 -26.78
C LEU A 319 13.63 -11.39 -27.55
N SER A 320 12.47 -10.83 -27.90
CA SER A 320 12.40 -9.44 -28.34
C SER A 320 12.76 -8.51 -27.17
N GLU A 321 13.05 -7.27 -27.46
CA GLU A 321 13.33 -6.29 -26.38
C GLU A 321 12.14 -6.13 -25.43
N SER A 322 10.92 -6.07 -25.98
CA SER A 322 9.70 -6.00 -25.18
C SER A 322 9.51 -7.22 -24.28
N GLN A 323 9.72 -8.41 -24.81
CA GLN A 323 9.67 -9.64 -24.01
C GLN A 323 10.72 -9.67 -22.89
N ALA A 324 11.93 -9.19 -23.18
CA ALA A 324 12.99 -9.12 -22.17
C ALA A 324 12.67 -8.11 -21.06
N ARG A 325 12.17 -6.92 -21.42
CA ARG A 325 11.72 -5.90 -20.46
C ARG A 325 10.60 -6.44 -19.58
N ARG A 326 9.58 -7.08 -20.20
CA ARG A 326 8.48 -7.71 -19.49
C ARG A 326 8.95 -8.75 -18.50
N LEU A 327 9.84 -9.67 -18.92
CA LEU A 327 10.39 -10.70 -18.04
C LEU A 327 11.10 -10.10 -16.82
N MET A 328 11.82 -8.99 -17.01
CA MET A 328 12.54 -8.32 -15.91
C MET A 328 11.58 -7.64 -14.91
N VAL A 329 10.45 -7.12 -15.38
CA VAL A 329 9.41 -6.54 -14.51
C VAL A 329 8.63 -7.66 -13.80
N ASP A 330 8.21 -8.68 -14.55
CA ASP A 330 7.47 -9.82 -14.00
C ASP A 330 8.25 -10.49 -12.86
N ALA A 331 9.55 -10.68 -13.02
CA ALA A 331 10.40 -11.26 -11.98
C ALA A 331 10.41 -10.46 -10.66
N ARG A 332 10.26 -9.12 -10.73
CA ARG A 332 10.23 -8.25 -9.56
C ARG A 332 8.85 -8.16 -8.92
N PHE A 333 7.81 -8.19 -9.74
CA PHE A 333 6.43 -8.04 -9.28
C PHE A 333 5.82 -9.37 -8.83
N ALA A 334 6.33 -10.49 -9.34
CA ALA A 334 5.80 -11.82 -9.03
C ALA A 334 5.67 -12.10 -7.52
N PRO A 335 6.64 -11.77 -6.64
CA PRO A 335 6.49 -12.05 -5.21
C PRO A 335 5.23 -11.45 -4.58
N ALA A 336 4.88 -10.22 -4.96
CA ALA A 336 3.66 -9.56 -4.48
C ALA A 336 2.40 -10.07 -5.19
N ILE A 337 2.46 -10.24 -6.53
CA ILE A 337 1.31 -10.67 -7.33
C ILE A 337 0.85 -12.08 -6.95
N GLU A 338 1.78 -13.01 -6.70
CA GLU A 338 1.46 -14.38 -6.30
C GLU A 338 0.73 -14.47 -4.95
N LYS A 339 0.88 -13.45 -4.10
CA LYS A 339 0.17 -13.34 -2.82
C LYS A 339 -1.30 -12.93 -2.96
N ILE A 340 -1.76 -12.50 -4.14
CA ILE A 340 -3.18 -12.21 -4.40
C ILE A 340 -3.97 -13.52 -4.42
N PRO A 341 -5.00 -13.70 -3.58
CA PRO A 341 -5.68 -15.00 -3.44
C PRO A 341 -6.62 -15.34 -4.60
N LEU A 342 -7.03 -14.31 -5.38
CA LEU A 342 -8.00 -14.45 -6.48
C LEU A 342 -7.26 -14.59 -7.81
N GLU A 343 -7.38 -15.75 -8.47
CA GLU A 343 -6.69 -16.06 -9.73
C GLU A 343 -7.04 -15.08 -10.88
N GLU A 344 -8.32 -14.74 -11.00
CA GLU A 344 -8.77 -13.78 -12.00
C GLU A 344 -8.15 -12.41 -11.81
N LEU A 345 -8.04 -11.97 -10.54
CA LEU A 345 -7.41 -10.69 -10.20
C LEU A 345 -5.90 -10.72 -10.43
N ARG A 346 -5.21 -11.85 -10.15
CA ARG A 346 -3.79 -12.01 -10.50
C ARG A 346 -3.56 -11.88 -12.00
N THR A 347 -4.41 -12.52 -12.81
CA THR A 347 -4.35 -12.46 -14.26
C THR A 347 -4.55 -11.02 -14.75
N GLU A 348 -5.58 -10.33 -14.24
CA GLU A 348 -5.86 -8.92 -14.58
C GLU A 348 -4.70 -7.98 -14.23
N VAL A 349 -4.07 -8.19 -13.06
CA VAL A 349 -2.89 -7.43 -12.65
C VAL A 349 -1.72 -7.65 -13.62
N ARG A 350 -1.42 -8.91 -13.99
CA ARG A 350 -0.36 -9.23 -14.95
C ARG A 350 -0.63 -8.63 -16.35
N GLU A 351 -1.86 -8.71 -16.82
CA GLU A 351 -2.28 -8.13 -18.10
C GLU A 351 -2.16 -6.60 -18.06
N THR A 352 -2.49 -5.97 -16.93
CA THR A 352 -2.37 -4.52 -16.76
C THR A 352 -0.90 -4.08 -16.77
N VAL A 353 -0.01 -4.82 -16.10
CA VAL A 353 1.44 -4.57 -16.17
C VAL A 353 1.95 -4.71 -17.60
N ALA A 354 1.56 -5.78 -18.30
CA ALA A 354 1.96 -6.01 -19.69
C ALA A 354 1.52 -4.87 -20.61
N ARG A 355 0.25 -4.48 -20.55
CA ARG A 355 -0.30 -3.38 -21.36
C ARG A 355 0.43 -2.06 -21.11
N ARG A 356 0.74 -1.73 -19.85
CA ARG A 356 1.49 -0.52 -19.50
C ARG A 356 2.91 -0.50 -20.05
N LEU A 357 3.56 -1.67 -20.12
CA LEU A 357 4.87 -1.81 -20.74
C LEU A 357 4.82 -1.70 -22.27
N ASP A 358 3.73 -2.16 -22.90
CA ASP A 358 3.54 -2.09 -24.33
C ASP A 358 3.21 -0.65 -24.79
N ASP A 359 2.39 0.09 -24.03
CA ASP A 359 2.06 1.50 -24.29
C ASP A 359 3.32 2.39 -24.32
N GLU A 360 4.30 2.12 -23.44
CA GLU A 360 5.58 2.84 -23.36
C GLU A 360 6.45 2.72 -24.64
N GLN A 361 6.28 1.66 -25.40
CA GLN A 361 7.09 1.43 -26.62
C GLN A 361 6.54 2.19 -27.84
N LEU A 362 5.29 2.65 -27.76
CA LEU A 362 4.65 3.42 -28.83
C LEU A 362 5.00 4.91 -28.76
N ASP A 363 5.41 5.41 -27.58
CA ASP A 363 5.69 6.83 -27.32
C ASP A 363 7.20 7.15 -27.34
N GLY A 364 8.09 6.20 -27.59
CA GLY A 364 9.56 6.32 -27.67
C GLY A 364 10.09 6.06 -29.06
#